data_646aaa95cfc2c330729194b1601a38fb
#
_entry.id   646aaa95cfc2c330729194b1601a38fb
#
_cell.length_a   1.000
_cell.length_b   1.000
_cell.length_c   1.000
_cell.angle_alpha   90.00
_cell.angle_beta   90.00
_cell.angle_gamma   90.00
#
_symmetry.space_group_name_H-M   'P 1'
#
loop_
_entity.id
_entity.type
_entity.pdbx_description
1 polymer ?
#
loop_
_entity_poly.entity_id
_entity_poly.type
_entity_poly.pdbx_seq_one_letter_code
_entity_poly.pdbx_strand_id
1 'polypeptide(L)'
;MVSIIEVTTKRQLRQFVEYPNILYKDVPQFVPATFDDDMSDWNKKKNPAFEYCEARCWLAMRSGEMVGRIGAILSHKANEKWHTNRMRFTQVDFIDDEQVANALFTTVERWAREKGCDEVHGPLGFTDLDREGMLVEGFDRRSCFFTYYNHPYYINHLTRLGYVKDVDWVENLIQVPTDEKIIERW
;
A
#
# COMPACT_ATOMS: atom_id res chain seq x y z
N MET A 1 -19.42 -14.90 -2.59
CA MET A 1 -19.49 -13.48 -3.01
C MET A 1 -18.53 -12.70 -2.15
N VAL A 2 -17.76 -11.79 -2.71
CA VAL A 2 -16.86 -10.88 -1.95
C VAL A 2 -17.69 -9.68 -1.49
N SER A 3 -17.55 -9.30 -0.23
CA SER A 3 -18.15 -8.08 0.34
C SER A 3 -17.03 -7.13 0.78
N ILE A 4 -17.20 -5.84 0.54
CA ILE A 4 -16.26 -4.79 0.96
C ILE A 4 -16.83 -4.07 2.18
N ILE A 5 -16.02 -3.96 3.23
CA ILE A 5 -16.38 -3.30 4.49
C ILE A 5 -15.43 -2.12 4.69
N GLU A 6 -15.97 -0.90 4.79
CA GLU A 6 -15.18 0.26 5.18
C GLU A 6 -14.74 0.15 6.65
N VAL A 7 -13.48 0.44 6.91
CA VAL A 7 -12.91 0.42 8.25
C VAL A 7 -13.32 1.68 9.01
N THR A 8 -14.20 1.51 9.99
CA THR A 8 -14.72 2.61 10.82
C THR A 8 -14.47 2.43 12.31
N THR A 9 -14.02 1.23 12.72
CA THR A 9 -13.77 0.91 14.13
C THR A 9 -12.29 0.57 14.35
N LYS A 10 -11.80 0.75 15.58
CA LYS A 10 -10.43 0.38 15.96
C LYS A 10 -10.17 -1.13 15.78
N ARG A 11 -11.18 -1.99 15.96
CA ARG A 11 -11.07 -3.43 15.74
C ARG A 11 -10.83 -3.75 14.26
N GLN A 12 -11.60 -3.12 13.37
CA GLN A 12 -11.42 -3.29 11.92
C GLN A 12 -10.06 -2.73 11.46
N LEU A 13 -9.62 -1.59 12.01
CA LEU A 13 -8.30 -1.04 11.70
C LEU A 13 -7.19 -2.00 12.11
N ARG A 14 -7.29 -2.64 13.28
CA ARG A 14 -6.34 -3.68 13.69
C ARG A 14 -6.32 -4.84 12.69
N GLN A 15 -7.49 -5.33 12.27
CA GLN A 15 -7.55 -6.39 11.24
C GLN A 15 -6.90 -5.96 9.93
N PHE A 16 -7.13 -4.70 9.51
CA PHE A 16 -6.52 -4.12 8.33
C PHE A 16 -4.99 -4.11 8.44
N VAL A 17 -4.44 -3.63 9.54
CA VAL A 17 -2.98 -3.53 9.75
C VAL A 17 -2.33 -4.91 9.90
N GLU A 18 -2.98 -5.85 10.57
CA GLU A 18 -2.44 -7.21 10.82
C GLU A 18 -2.52 -8.14 9.60
N TYR A 19 -3.34 -7.85 8.61
CA TYR A 19 -3.60 -8.77 7.50
C TYR A 19 -2.36 -9.22 6.71
N PRO A 20 -1.36 -8.39 6.39
CA PRO A 20 -0.15 -8.86 5.71
C PRO A 20 0.58 -9.96 6.47
N ASN A 21 0.60 -9.88 7.81
CA ASN A 21 1.23 -10.89 8.67
C ASN A 21 0.52 -12.26 8.55
N ILE A 22 -0.77 -12.26 8.22
CA ILE A 22 -1.55 -13.48 7.98
C ILE A 22 -1.30 -13.98 6.56
N LEU A 23 -1.36 -13.09 5.57
CA LEU A 23 -1.21 -13.42 4.15
C LEU A 23 0.19 -13.96 3.84
N TYR A 24 1.23 -13.34 4.40
CA TYR A 24 2.63 -13.66 4.12
C TYR A 24 3.30 -14.51 5.21
N LYS A 25 2.53 -15.14 6.12
CA LYS A 25 3.06 -15.91 7.27
C LYS A 25 4.10 -16.98 6.91
N ASP A 26 3.97 -17.56 5.71
CA ASP A 26 4.83 -18.63 5.23
C ASP A 26 5.86 -18.13 4.17
N VAL A 27 6.01 -16.80 4.03
CA VAL A 27 6.91 -16.16 3.06
C VAL A 27 8.15 -15.61 3.79
N PRO A 28 9.31 -16.29 3.70
CA PRO A 28 10.52 -15.88 4.43
C PRO A 28 11.12 -14.53 3.95
N GLN A 29 10.75 -14.08 2.77
CA GLN A 29 11.19 -12.79 2.20
C GLN A 29 10.41 -11.60 2.77
N PHE A 30 9.20 -11.84 3.28
CA PHE A 30 8.39 -10.77 3.86
C PHE A 30 8.96 -10.29 5.19
N VAL A 31 9.05 -8.97 5.36
CA VAL A 31 9.41 -8.32 6.62
C VAL A 31 8.22 -7.48 7.09
N PRO A 32 7.63 -7.80 8.24
CA PRO A 32 6.51 -7.04 8.78
C PRO A 32 6.88 -5.58 9.05
N ALA A 33 5.93 -4.68 8.83
CA ALA A 33 6.03 -3.33 9.35
C ALA A 33 5.80 -3.30 10.87
N THR A 34 6.18 -2.20 11.49
CA THR A 34 5.89 -1.95 12.90
C THR A 34 4.41 -1.70 13.08
N PHE A 35 3.74 -2.56 13.84
CA PHE A 35 2.28 -2.50 14.05
C PHE A 35 1.79 -1.14 14.57
N ASP A 36 2.51 -0.55 15.53
CA ASP A 36 2.12 0.73 16.14
C ASP A 36 2.28 1.91 15.18
N ASP A 37 3.25 1.84 14.27
CA ASP A 37 3.43 2.85 13.22
C ASP A 37 2.27 2.78 12.22
N ASP A 38 1.99 1.61 11.67
CA ASP A 38 0.86 1.42 10.76
C ASP A 38 -0.49 1.81 11.39
N MET A 39 -0.70 1.53 12.68
CA MET A 39 -1.89 1.99 13.41
C MET A 39 -1.91 3.51 13.59
N SER A 40 -0.75 4.14 13.71
CA SER A 40 -0.62 5.60 13.87
C SER A 40 -0.86 6.34 12.58
N ASP A 41 -0.47 5.78 11.43
CA ASP A 41 -0.69 6.35 10.11
C ASP A 41 -2.17 6.62 9.83
N TRP A 42 -3.05 5.74 10.28
CA TRP A 42 -4.50 5.88 10.14
C TRP A 42 -5.18 6.67 11.26
N ASN A 43 -4.41 7.14 12.24
CA ASN A 43 -4.95 7.91 13.35
C ASN A 43 -5.01 9.41 13.04
N LYS A 44 -6.20 9.93 12.74
CA LYS A 44 -6.44 11.33 12.41
C LYS A 44 -5.95 12.34 13.47
N LYS A 45 -5.75 11.90 14.72
CA LYS A 45 -5.23 12.78 15.80
C LYS A 45 -3.71 12.77 15.90
N LYS A 46 -3.04 11.76 15.34
CA LYS A 46 -1.59 11.58 15.43
C LYS A 46 -0.88 11.91 14.12
N ASN A 47 -1.47 11.52 12.98
CA ASN A 47 -0.89 11.75 11.68
C ASN A 47 -1.26 13.16 11.16
N PRO A 48 -0.30 14.10 11.07
CA PRO A 48 -0.55 15.46 10.62
C PRO A 48 -0.98 15.55 9.15
N ALA A 49 -0.74 14.51 8.36
CA ALA A 49 -1.16 14.47 6.96
C ALA A 49 -2.70 14.61 6.80
N PHE A 50 -3.48 14.26 7.82
CA PHE A 50 -4.93 14.48 7.80
C PHE A 50 -5.37 15.95 7.82
N GLU A 51 -4.46 16.89 8.01
CA GLU A 51 -4.76 18.33 7.83
C GLU A 51 -4.99 18.68 6.34
N TYR A 52 -4.43 17.88 5.42
CA TYR A 52 -4.50 18.10 3.97
C TYR A 52 -4.81 16.87 3.15
N CYS A 53 -5.06 15.74 3.80
CA CYS A 53 -5.47 14.49 3.16
C CYS A 53 -6.81 14.00 3.68
N GLU A 54 -7.60 13.41 2.79
CA GLU A 54 -8.68 12.50 3.15
C GLU A 54 -8.20 11.07 2.91
N ALA A 55 -8.52 10.16 3.84
CA ALA A 55 -8.14 8.77 3.67
C ALA A 55 -9.22 7.82 4.20
N ARG A 56 -9.38 6.68 3.51
CA ARG A 56 -10.26 5.57 3.87
C ARG A 56 -9.52 4.26 3.64
N CYS A 57 -9.93 3.22 4.36
CA CYS A 57 -9.45 1.88 4.08
C CYS A 57 -10.60 0.86 4.20
N TRP A 58 -10.44 -0.27 3.51
CA TRP A 58 -11.47 -1.30 3.37
C TRP A 58 -10.89 -2.69 3.52
N LEU A 59 -11.75 -3.59 4.02
CA LEU A 59 -11.52 -5.02 4.11
C LEU A 59 -12.36 -5.72 3.04
N ALA A 60 -11.76 -6.66 2.32
CA ALA A 60 -12.49 -7.61 1.49
C ALA A 60 -12.76 -8.87 2.30
N MET A 61 -14.03 -9.26 2.39
CA MET A 61 -14.47 -10.42 3.16
C MET A 61 -15.15 -11.44 2.25
N ARG A 62 -14.91 -12.73 2.50
CA ARG A 62 -15.59 -13.85 1.85
C ARG A 62 -15.90 -14.92 2.89
N SER A 63 -17.18 -15.30 3.00
CA SER A 63 -17.64 -16.35 3.96
C SER A 63 -17.18 -16.13 5.41
N GLY A 64 -17.08 -14.86 5.83
CA GLY A 64 -16.65 -14.48 7.17
C GLY A 64 -15.13 -14.33 7.35
N GLU A 65 -14.33 -14.70 6.35
CA GLU A 65 -12.89 -14.58 6.37
C GLU A 65 -12.42 -13.34 5.61
N MET A 66 -11.34 -12.72 6.08
CA MET A 66 -10.70 -11.62 5.39
C MET A 66 -9.80 -12.15 4.26
N VAL A 67 -10.05 -11.69 3.05
CA VAL A 67 -9.36 -12.13 1.82
C VAL A 67 -8.59 -11.02 1.13
N GLY A 68 -8.64 -9.80 1.67
CA GLY A 68 -7.86 -8.67 1.17
C GLY A 68 -8.12 -7.39 1.91
N ARG A 69 -7.26 -6.41 1.67
CA ARG A 69 -7.35 -5.04 2.16
C ARG A 69 -6.89 -4.04 1.11
N ILE A 70 -7.36 -2.82 1.19
CA ILE A 70 -6.86 -1.69 0.42
C ILE A 70 -7.15 -0.39 1.16
N GLY A 71 -6.19 0.54 1.12
CA GLY A 71 -6.37 1.92 1.54
C GLY A 71 -6.42 2.85 0.33
N ALA A 72 -7.00 4.03 0.53
CA ALA A 72 -6.90 5.12 -0.43
C ALA A 72 -6.73 6.46 0.26
N ILE A 73 -5.98 7.35 -0.37
CA ILE A 73 -5.59 8.66 0.14
C ILE A 73 -5.79 9.70 -0.96
N LEU A 74 -6.56 10.75 -0.65
CA LEU A 74 -6.68 11.95 -1.47
C LEU A 74 -5.85 13.06 -0.82
N SER A 75 -4.72 13.41 -1.42
CA SER A 75 -3.87 14.51 -0.96
C SER A 75 -4.20 15.79 -1.72
N HIS A 76 -4.92 16.71 -1.07
CA HIS A 76 -5.30 17.99 -1.68
C HIS A 76 -4.06 18.84 -2.01
N LYS A 77 -3.07 18.90 -1.10
CA LYS A 77 -1.82 19.64 -1.34
C LYS A 77 -1.00 19.09 -2.49
N ALA A 78 -0.92 17.74 -2.63
CA ALA A 78 -0.18 17.15 -3.74
C ALA A 78 -0.88 17.44 -5.09
N ASN A 79 -2.20 17.26 -5.14
CA ASN A 79 -2.99 17.55 -6.33
C ASN A 79 -2.90 19.02 -6.74
N GLU A 80 -2.97 19.95 -5.79
CA GLU A 80 -2.78 21.38 -6.04
C GLU A 80 -1.37 21.68 -6.56
N LYS A 81 -0.34 21.19 -5.87
CA LYS A 81 1.07 21.41 -6.23
C LYS A 81 1.42 20.90 -7.62
N TRP A 82 0.91 19.73 -7.98
CA TRP A 82 1.24 19.06 -9.24
C TRP A 82 0.21 19.28 -10.34
N HIS A 83 -0.86 20.06 -10.06
CA HIS A 83 -1.97 20.33 -11.00
C HIS A 83 -2.60 19.03 -11.53
N THR A 84 -2.87 18.08 -10.62
CA THR A 84 -3.47 16.78 -10.91
C THR A 84 -4.74 16.56 -10.10
N ASN A 85 -5.55 15.54 -10.49
CA ASN A 85 -6.73 15.10 -9.74
C ASN A 85 -6.61 13.60 -9.46
N ARG A 86 -5.58 13.21 -8.70
CA ARG A 86 -5.22 11.82 -8.46
C ARG A 86 -5.67 11.35 -7.08
N MET A 87 -6.19 10.13 -7.04
CA MET A 87 -6.37 9.36 -5.81
C MET A 87 -5.23 8.35 -5.70
N ARG A 88 -4.59 8.27 -4.53
CA ARG A 88 -3.60 7.23 -4.24
C ARG A 88 -4.29 5.99 -3.71
N PHE A 89 -3.95 4.78 -4.20
CA PHE A 89 -4.18 3.56 -3.42
C PHE A 89 -2.94 3.23 -2.62
N THR A 90 -3.13 2.55 -1.48
CA THR A 90 -2.05 2.23 -0.54
C THR A 90 -2.35 0.94 0.22
N GLN A 91 -1.35 0.35 0.85
CA GLN A 91 -1.47 -0.81 1.75
C GLN A 91 -2.46 -1.86 1.19
N VAL A 92 -2.23 -2.26 -0.07
CA VAL A 92 -3.06 -3.24 -0.77
C VAL A 92 -2.45 -4.63 -0.62
N ASP A 93 -3.25 -5.56 -0.07
CA ASP A 93 -2.88 -6.97 0.06
C ASP A 93 -4.12 -7.84 -0.17
N PHE A 94 -3.98 -8.89 -0.97
CA PHE A 94 -5.10 -9.78 -1.29
C PHE A 94 -4.62 -11.17 -1.73
N ILE A 95 -5.48 -12.16 -1.59
CA ILE A 95 -5.26 -13.52 -2.11
C ILE A 95 -5.31 -13.52 -3.64
N ASP A 96 -4.70 -14.55 -4.29
CA ASP A 96 -4.73 -14.69 -5.75
C ASP A 96 -6.14 -15.02 -6.25
N ASP A 97 -6.96 -13.98 -6.38
CA ASP A 97 -8.36 -14.10 -6.77
C ASP A 97 -8.85 -12.83 -7.48
N GLU A 98 -9.34 -13.01 -8.71
CA GLU A 98 -9.81 -11.93 -9.57
C GLU A 98 -10.99 -11.14 -8.99
N GLN A 99 -11.92 -11.81 -8.31
CA GLN A 99 -13.08 -11.14 -7.73
C GLN A 99 -12.67 -10.26 -6.55
N VAL A 100 -11.67 -10.69 -5.79
CA VAL A 100 -11.13 -9.92 -4.65
C VAL A 100 -10.40 -8.69 -5.17
N ALA A 101 -9.47 -8.86 -6.11
CA ALA A 101 -8.76 -7.73 -6.73
C ALA A 101 -9.73 -6.71 -7.33
N ASN A 102 -10.68 -7.19 -8.17
CA ASN A 102 -11.68 -6.33 -8.78
C ASN A 102 -12.52 -5.57 -7.74
N ALA A 103 -12.99 -6.23 -6.68
CA ALA A 103 -13.80 -5.60 -5.66
C ALA A 103 -13.03 -4.49 -4.89
N LEU A 104 -11.76 -4.74 -4.56
CA LEU A 104 -10.91 -3.77 -3.87
C LEU A 104 -10.64 -2.53 -4.73
N PHE A 105 -10.14 -2.71 -5.94
CA PHE A 105 -9.79 -1.59 -6.82
C PHE A 105 -11.01 -0.80 -7.28
N THR A 106 -12.12 -1.47 -7.65
CA THR A 106 -13.40 -0.80 -7.99
C THR A 106 -13.89 0.07 -6.83
N THR A 107 -13.65 -0.34 -5.57
CA THR A 107 -14.05 0.46 -4.40
C THR A 107 -13.24 1.76 -4.31
N VAL A 108 -11.93 1.70 -4.53
CA VAL A 108 -11.08 2.91 -4.57
C VAL A 108 -11.46 3.81 -5.74
N GLU A 109 -11.62 3.25 -6.93
CA GLU A 109 -12.01 4.00 -8.14
C GLU A 109 -13.37 4.69 -7.99
N ARG A 110 -14.35 4.02 -7.35
CA ARG A 110 -15.64 4.64 -7.05
C ARG A 110 -15.47 5.84 -6.14
N TRP A 111 -14.70 5.72 -5.05
CA TRP A 111 -14.44 6.83 -4.15
C TRP A 111 -13.65 7.95 -4.84
N ALA A 112 -12.71 7.61 -5.71
CA ALA A 112 -11.98 8.59 -6.54
C ALA A 112 -12.94 9.39 -7.43
N ARG A 113 -13.87 8.73 -8.13
CA ARG A 113 -14.89 9.40 -8.95
C ARG A 113 -15.82 10.28 -8.12
N GLU A 114 -16.24 9.82 -6.92
CA GLU A 114 -17.04 10.62 -5.98
C GLU A 114 -16.33 11.92 -5.56
N LYS A 115 -14.99 11.88 -5.51
CA LYS A 115 -14.13 13.02 -5.16
C LYS A 115 -13.70 13.87 -6.36
N GLY A 116 -14.14 13.53 -7.56
CA GLY A 116 -13.77 14.25 -8.78
C GLY A 116 -12.36 13.94 -9.30
N CYS A 117 -11.75 12.85 -8.83
CA CYS A 117 -10.47 12.40 -9.35
C CYS A 117 -10.66 11.71 -10.70
N ASP A 118 -9.71 11.91 -11.59
CA ASP A 118 -9.66 11.32 -12.93
C ASP A 118 -8.66 10.17 -13.04
N GLU A 119 -7.74 10.04 -12.04
CA GLU A 119 -6.75 8.98 -11.99
C GLU A 119 -6.69 8.32 -10.60
N VAL A 120 -6.36 7.02 -10.59
CA VAL A 120 -5.96 6.26 -9.40
C VAL A 120 -4.55 5.74 -9.63
N HIS A 121 -3.60 6.04 -8.74
CA HIS A 121 -2.21 5.63 -8.84
C HIS A 121 -1.67 5.07 -7.51
N GLY A 122 -0.57 4.34 -7.54
CA GLY A 122 0.03 3.76 -6.35
C GLY A 122 0.70 2.39 -6.56
N PRO A 123 1.02 1.70 -5.46
CA PRO A 123 0.75 2.08 -4.07
C PRO A 123 1.64 3.24 -3.59
N LEU A 124 1.04 4.22 -2.92
CA LEU A 124 1.71 5.40 -2.36
C LEU A 124 1.14 5.72 -0.98
N GLY A 125 1.97 6.16 -0.05
CA GLY A 125 1.55 6.59 1.28
C GLY A 125 1.02 8.02 1.36
N PHE A 126 0.92 8.56 2.56
CA PHE A 126 0.54 9.97 2.80
C PHE A 126 1.62 10.93 2.28
N THR A 127 2.89 10.53 2.42
CA THR A 127 4.07 11.29 2.00
C THR A 127 4.99 10.39 1.17
N ASP A 128 5.99 10.96 0.54
CA ASP A 128 7.07 10.28 -0.19
C ASP A 128 8.14 9.64 0.73
N LEU A 129 7.97 9.74 2.03
CA LEU A 129 8.78 9.03 3.03
C LEU A 129 8.09 7.73 3.51
N ASP A 130 6.85 7.53 3.12
CA ASP A 130 6.11 6.30 3.43
C ASP A 130 6.50 5.20 2.43
N ARG A 131 6.09 3.97 2.77
CA ARG A 131 6.28 2.85 1.85
C ARG A 131 5.50 3.07 0.56
N GLU A 132 6.16 2.87 -0.56
CA GLU A 132 5.58 3.04 -1.88
C GLU A 132 6.12 2.02 -2.88
N GLY A 133 5.48 1.93 -4.03
CA GLY A 133 5.82 0.99 -5.08
C GLY A 133 5.24 -0.41 -4.87
N MET A 134 5.30 -1.21 -5.92
CA MET A 134 4.92 -2.62 -5.93
C MET A 134 6.12 -3.44 -6.40
N LEU A 135 6.45 -4.50 -5.66
CA LEU A 135 7.55 -5.39 -6.03
C LEU A 135 7.26 -6.04 -7.39
N VAL A 136 8.17 -5.86 -8.34
CA VAL A 136 8.07 -6.40 -9.70
C VAL A 136 9.21 -7.35 -10.03
N GLU A 137 10.35 -7.20 -9.35
CA GLU A 137 11.54 -8.05 -9.48
C GLU A 137 12.18 -8.28 -8.10
N GLY A 138 12.96 -9.36 -7.95
CA GLY A 138 13.65 -9.67 -6.70
C GLY A 138 12.78 -10.34 -5.64
N PHE A 139 11.74 -11.09 -6.04
CA PHE A 139 10.84 -11.82 -5.13
C PHE A 139 11.55 -12.86 -4.26
N ASP A 140 12.77 -13.27 -4.63
CA ASP A 140 13.65 -14.18 -3.90
C ASP A 140 14.45 -13.47 -2.80
N ARG A 141 14.47 -12.13 -2.78
CA ARG A 141 15.21 -11.32 -1.82
C ARG A 141 14.34 -10.96 -0.62
N ARG A 142 14.97 -10.86 0.54
CA ARG A 142 14.30 -10.38 1.73
C ARG A 142 14.01 -8.89 1.60
N SER A 143 12.74 -8.50 1.78
CA SER A 143 12.33 -7.09 1.74
C SER A 143 12.92 -6.29 2.91
N CYS A 144 12.95 -4.98 2.77
CA CYS A 144 13.22 -4.07 3.87
C CYS A 144 11.92 -3.70 4.61
N PHE A 145 11.98 -3.30 5.87
CA PHE A 145 10.79 -2.98 6.65
C PHE A 145 10.04 -1.73 6.13
N PHE A 146 10.70 -0.88 5.34
CA PHE A 146 10.12 0.32 4.75
C PHE A 146 9.78 0.17 3.26
N THR A 147 9.86 -1.03 2.71
CA THR A 147 9.40 -1.33 1.36
C THR A 147 8.28 -2.36 1.40
N TYR A 148 7.41 -2.35 0.39
CA TYR A 148 6.35 -3.35 0.29
C TYR A 148 6.91 -4.66 -0.24
N TYR A 149 6.42 -5.76 0.31
CA TYR A 149 6.44 -7.08 -0.32
C TYR A 149 5.05 -7.36 -0.87
N ASN A 150 4.98 -7.97 -2.04
CA ASN A 150 3.75 -8.52 -2.61
C ASN A 150 4.07 -9.78 -3.43
N HIS A 151 3.06 -10.62 -3.61
CA HIS A 151 3.20 -11.78 -4.48
C HIS A 151 3.28 -11.41 -5.98
N PRO A 152 3.92 -12.23 -6.83
CA PRO A 152 4.05 -11.97 -8.26
C PRO A 152 2.71 -11.80 -9.01
N TYR A 153 1.63 -12.42 -8.53
CA TYR A 153 0.31 -12.35 -9.18
C TYR A 153 -0.33 -10.95 -9.16
N TYR A 154 0.14 -10.04 -8.29
CA TYR A 154 -0.42 -8.68 -8.19
C TYR A 154 -0.37 -7.94 -9.52
N ILE A 155 0.76 -7.99 -10.21
CA ILE A 155 0.96 -7.32 -11.51
C ILE A 155 -0.04 -7.83 -12.53
N ASN A 156 -0.29 -9.15 -12.58
CA ASN A 156 -1.24 -9.75 -13.50
C ASN A 156 -2.66 -9.23 -13.24
N HIS A 157 -3.08 -9.13 -11.96
CA HIS A 157 -4.38 -8.60 -11.60
C HIS A 157 -4.51 -7.11 -11.95
N LEU A 158 -3.50 -6.28 -11.68
CA LEU A 158 -3.53 -4.85 -12.00
C LEU A 158 -3.57 -4.62 -13.51
N THR A 159 -2.74 -5.33 -14.27
CA THR A 159 -2.74 -5.26 -15.74
C THR A 159 -4.11 -5.62 -16.31
N ARG A 160 -4.75 -6.68 -15.80
CA ARG A 160 -6.10 -7.08 -16.20
C ARG A 160 -7.17 -6.03 -15.85
N LEU A 161 -7.00 -5.31 -14.74
CA LEU A 161 -7.87 -4.20 -14.35
C LEU A 161 -7.62 -2.92 -15.15
N GLY A 162 -6.63 -2.91 -16.07
CA GLY A 162 -6.31 -1.77 -16.91
C GLY A 162 -5.28 -0.80 -16.31
N TYR A 163 -4.67 -1.14 -15.17
CA TYR A 163 -3.57 -0.35 -14.63
C TYR A 163 -2.32 -0.54 -15.49
N VAL A 164 -1.58 0.55 -15.66
CA VAL A 164 -0.32 0.59 -16.41
C VAL A 164 0.81 1.03 -15.48
N LYS A 165 2.03 0.65 -15.82
CA LYS A 165 3.20 1.07 -15.07
C LYS A 165 3.40 2.58 -15.22
N ASP A 166 3.64 3.27 -14.10
CA ASP A 166 3.93 4.70 -14.04
C ASP A 166 5.45 4.94 -13.93
N VAL A 167 6.08 4.50 -12.84
CA VAL A 167 7.49 4.73 -12.55
C VAL A 167 8.15 3.47 -11.97
N ASP A 168 9.46 3.34 -12.14
CA ASP A 168 10.27 2.32 -11.50
C ASP A 168 11.04 2.91 -10.30
N TRP A 169 11.03 2.17 -9.19
CA TRP A 169 11.88 2.38 -8.02
C TRP A 169 12.94 1.28 -7.99
N VAL A 170 14.17 1.64 -7.68
CA VAL A 170 15.29 0.68 -7.65
C VAL A 170 15.88 0.64 -6.24
N GLU A 171 15.92 -0.56 -5.65
CA GLU A 171 16.64 -0.80 -4.41
C GLU A 171 18.08 -1.22 -4.70
N ASN A 172 19.04 -0.62 -4.01
CA ASN A 172 20.45 -0.95 -4.13
C ASN A 172 20.97 -1.54 -2.81
N LEU A 173 21.54 -2.74 -2.87
CA LEU A 173 22.28 -3.32 -1.76
C LEU A 173 23.73 -2.83 -1.80
N ILE A 174 24.10 -2.02 -0.83
CA ILE A 174 25.46 -1.50 -0.67
C ILE A 174 26.16 -2.29 0.42
N GLN A 175 27.33 -2.89 0.09
CA GLN A 175 28.18 -3.48 1.10
C GLN A 175 28.93 -2.37 1.86
N VAL A 176 28.91 -2.46 3.19
CA VAL A 176 29.67 -1.54 4.03
C VAL A 176 31.17 -1.73 3.74
N PRO A 177 31.90 -0.68 3.35
CA PRO A 177 33.35 -0.78 3.15
C PRO A 177 34.06 -1.21 4.43
N THR A 178 35.02 -2.12 4.28
CA THR A 178 35.89 -2.58 5.40
C THR A 178 37.24 -1.85 5.41
N ASP A 179 37.55 -1.05 4.40
CA ASP A 179 38.77 -0.27 4.31
C ASP A 179 38.60 1.04 5.13
N GLU A 180 39.38 1.22 6.18
CA GLU A 180 39.37 2.38 7.08
C GLU A 180 39.51 3.70 6.29
N LYS A 181 40.35 3.75 5.23
CA LYS A 181 40.53 4.93 4.39
C LYS A 181 39.27 5.34 3.62
N ILE A 182 38.36 4.39 3.37
CA ILE A 182 37.07 4.68 2.74
C ILE A 182 36.09 5.17 3.80
N ILE A 183 36.10 4.56 5.00
CA ILE A 183 35.23 4.93 6.13
C ILE A 183 35.52 6.36 6.60
N GLU A 184 36.81 6.76 6.66
CA GLU A 184 37.20 8.13 7.06
C GLU A 184 36.76 9.24 6.09
N ARG A 185 36.29 8.91 4.88
CA ARG A 185 35.82 9.87 3.88
C ARG A 185 34.30 10.11 3.92
N TRP A 186 33.59 9.37 4.74
CA TRP A 186 32.14 9.52 4.97
C TRP A 186 31.86 10.21 6.31
#